data_c96c1a5551fb4a9fe088ee199c4d79c5
#
_entry.id   c96c1a5551fb4a9fe088ee199c4d79c5
#
_cell.length_a   1.000
_cell.length_b   1.000
_cell.length_c   1.000
_cell.angle_alpha   90.00
_cell.angle_beta   90.00
_cell.angle_gamma   90.00
#
_symmetry.space_group_name_H-M   'P 1'
#
loop_
_entity.id
_entity.type
_entity.pdbx_description
1 polymer ?
#
loop_
_entity_poly.entity_id
_entity_poly.type
_entity_poly.pdbx_seq_one_letter_code
_entity_poly.pdbx_strand_id
1 'polypeptide(L)'
;MGKRVTSVKWVEEGGQKTVRSVIVEDVETGKTEEIECDYFFSTMPVKHLIAGMQPEAPSKVSEVAKGLIYRDFLTVGLLLKKLHVEEKGKKPQAKVPDNWIYVQDRGVKVGRIQIFNNWSPYMVDDRKKHTWIGLEYFVDEGDELWTKPDEDMIAQGVAEMKQIGFIDPEDVDDACVLRMPKAYPAYFGTYDQLEVIERYTLEFSNLFLIGRNGMHRYNNQDHSMLTAMTAVDNIAAGITNHKNIWEVNAEREYHEEKK
;
A
#
# COMPACT_ATOMS: atom_id res chain seq x y z
N MET A 1 2.41 -2.51 -17.15
CA MET A 1 1.68 -3.32 -16.17
C MET A 1 1.70 -4.78 -16.60
N GLY A 2 1.28 -5.74 -15.77
CA GLY A 2 1.33 -7.16 -16.13
C GLY A 2 2.72 -7.80 -16.00
N LYS A 3 3.70 -7.10 -15.43
CA LYS A 3 5.06 -7.60 -15.22
C LYS A 3 5.38 -7.67 -13.72
N ARG A 4 6.06 -8.75 -13.30
CA ARG A 4 6.49 -8.99 -11.92
C ARG A 4 7.99 -9.23 -11.87
N VAL A 5 8.69 -8.51 -11.00
CA VAL A 5 10.09 -8.84 -10.68
C VAL A 5 10.11 -10.07 -9.77
N THR A 6 10.78 -11.12 -10.20
CA THR A 6 10.87 -12.40 -9.48
C THR A 6 12.26 -12.63 -8.86
N SER A 7 13.31 -12.04 -9.45
CA SER A 7 14.66 -12.15 -8.92
C SER A 7 15.46 -10.88 -9.16
N VAL A 8 16.45 -10.65 -8.29
CA VAL A 8 17.40 -9.53 -8.36
C VAL A 8 18.80 -10.12 -8.33
N LYS A 9 19.50 -10.02 -9.46
CA LYS A 9 20.86 -10.53 -9.60
C LYS A 9 21.88 -9.47 -9.20
N TRP A 10 22.83 -9.85 -8.36
CA TRP A 10 23.86 -8.97 -7.88
C TRP A 10 25.22 -9.66 -7.84
N VAL A 11 26.29 -8.86 -7.81
CA VAL A 11 27.66 -9.31 -7.69
C VAL A 11 28.37 -8.54 -6.58
N GLU A 12 29.46 -9.12 -6.07
CA GLU A 12 30.37 -8.44 -5.15
C GLU A 12 31.77 -8.36 -5.79
N GLU A 13 32.25 -7.14 -5.98
CA GLU A 13 33.52 -6.85 -6.56
C GLU A 13 34.26 -5.83 -5.69
N GLY A 14 35.49 -6.15 -5.27
CA GLY A 14 36.29 -5.25 -4.43
C GLY A 14 35.63 -4.90 -3.07
N GLY A 15 34.74 -5.76 -2.54
CA GLY A 15 34.02 -5.54 -1.31
C GLY A 15 32.77 -4.67 -1.46
N GLN A 16 32.38 -4.34 -2.70
CA GLN A 16 31.18 -3.56 -3.02
C GLN A 16 30.13 -4.45 -3.67
N LYS A 17 28.91 -4.46 -3.13
CA LYS A 17 27.76 -5.14 -3.73
C LYS A 17 27.06 -4.24 -4.75
N THR A 18 26.71 -4.82 -5.90
CA THR A 18 26.07 -4.09 -7.00
C THR A 18 25.02 -4.96 -7.66
N VAL A 19 23.79 -4.46 -7.77
CA VAL A 19 22.74 -5.09 -8.58
C VAL A 19 23.09 -4.94 -10.04
N ARG A 20 23.02 -6.03 -10.82
CA ARG A 20 23.34 -6.04 -12.26
C ARG A 20 22.11 -6.13 -13.13
N SER A 21 21.14 -6.94 -12.71
CA SER A 21 19.94 -7.16 -13.49
C SER A 21 18.77 -7.65 -12.61
N VAL A 22 17.59 -7.62 -13.18
CA VAL A 22 16.39 -8.21 -12.60
C VAL A 22 15.76 -9.20 -13.55
N ILE A 23 15.17 -10.26 -13.02
CA ILE A 23 14.34 -11.17 -13.79
C ILE A 23 12.89 -10.72 -13.64
N VAL A 24 12.26 -10.46 -14.77
CA VAL A 24 10.88 -10.00 -14.86
C VAL A 24 10.04 -11.06 -15.54
N GLU A 25 8.95 -11.45 -14.89
CA GLU A 25 7.96 -12.39 -15.39
C GLU A 25 6.74 -11.63 -15.93
N ASP A 26 6.28 -12.00 -17.10
CA ASP A 26 4.97 -11.60 -17.62
C ASP A 26 3.90 -12.44 -16.92
N VAL A 27 2.98 -11.77 -16.21
CA VAL A 27 2.01 -12.43 -15.32
C VAL A 27 0.98 -13.26 -16.09
N GLU A 28 0.68 -12.88 -17.35
CA GLU A 28 -0.29 -13.60 -18.17
C GLU A 28 0.32 -14.82 -18.89
N THR A 29 1.54 -14.66 -19.38
CA THR A 29 2.18 -15.68 -20.21
C THR A 29 3.19 -16.55 -19.46
N GLY A 30 3.63 -16.14 -18.28
CA GLY A 30 4.70 -16.78 -17.50
C GLY A 30 6.10 -16.65 -18.14
N LYS A 31 6.24 -15.91 -19.22
CA LYS A 31 7.53 -15.69 -19.87
C LYS A 31 8.39 -14.77 -19.01
N THR A 32 9.68 -15.11 -18.91
CA THR A 32 10.64 -14.32 -18.17
C THR A 32 11.63 -13.64 -19.12
N GLU A 33 12.07 -12.45 -18.73
CA GLU A 33 13.15 -11.71 -19.38
C GLU A 33 14.11 -11.18 -18.32
N GLU A 34 15.39 -11.03 -18.68
CA GLU A 34 16.39 -10.40 -17.84
C GLU A 34 16.59 -8.96 -18.31
N ILE A 35 16.52 -8.01 -17.38
CA ILE A 35 16.70 -6.59 -17.64
C ILE A 35 17.92 -6.11 -16.85
N GLU A 36 18.97 -5.66 -17.54
CA GLU A 36 20.12 -5.02 -16.93
C GLU A 36 19.76 -3.63 -16.40
N CYS A 37 20.41 -3.20 -15.32
CA CYS A 37 20.21 -1.88 -14.72
C CYS A 37 21.47 -1.33 -14.09
N ASP A 38 21.66 0.00 -14.21
CA ASP A 38 22.71 0.74 -13.51
C ASP A 38 22.30 1.05 -12.07
N TYR A 39 21.01 1.34 -11.84
CA TYR A 39 20.40 1.64 -10.54
C TYR A 39 19.10 0.89 -10.38
N PHE A 40 18.87 0.35 -9.20
CA PHE A 40 17.63 -0.38 -8.89
C PHE A 40 16.87 0.25 -7.71
N PHE A 41 15.70 0.83 -8.01
CA PHE A 41 14.78 1.40 -7.02
C PHE A 41 13.71 0.38 -6.70
N SER A 42 13.68 -0.10 -5.47
CA SER A 42 12.72 -1.11 -5.03
C SER A 42 11.60 -0.49 -4.18
N THR A 43 10.38 -0.55 -4.68
CA THR A 43 9.14 -0.24 -3.93
C THR A 43 8.39 -1.49 -3.51
N MET A 44 8.87 -2.68 -3.93
CA MET A 44 8.22 -3.95 -3.59
C MET A 44 8.33 -4.24 -2.10
N PRO A 45 7.42 -5.04 -1.52
CA PRO A 45 7.58 -5.50 -0.15
C PRO A 45 8.97 -6.08 0.08
N VAL A 46 9.69 -5.52 1.07
CA VAL A 46 11.12 -5.86 1.28
C VAL A 46 11.35 -7.35 1.49
N LYS A 47 10.39 -8.07 2.07
CA LYS A 47 10.46 -9.54 2.17
C LYS A 47 10.56 -10.24 0.82
N HIS A 48 9.90 -9.71 -0.22
CA HIS A 48 9.97 -10.26 -1.57
C HIS A 48 11.28 -9.90 -2.26
N LEU A 49 11.78 -8.68 -2.03
CA LEU A 49 13.10 -8.28 -2.50
C LEU A 49 14.17 -9.24 -1.99
N ILE A 50 14.23 -9.43 -0.66
CA ILE A 50 15.24 -10.29 -0.03
C ILE A 50 15.10 -11.75 -0.48
N ALA A 51 13.87 -12.27 -0.59
CA ALA A 51 13.62 -13.62 -1.07
C ALA A 51 14.02 -13.84 -2.55
N GLY A 52 14.00 -12.78 -3.36
CA GLY A 52 14.35 -12.83 -4.78
C GLY A 52 15.83 -12.56 -5.09
N MET A 53 16.68 -12.30 -4.09
CA MET A 53 18.10 -12.00 -4.32
C MET A 53 18.89 -13.21 -4.80
N GLN A 54 19.75 -12.99 -5.80
CA GLN A 54 20.65 -13.99 -6.38
C GLN A 54 22.05 -13.39 -6.54
N PRO A 55 23.06 -13.87 -5.76
CA PRO A 55 23.02 -14.91 -4.71
C PRO A 55 22.06 -14.60 -3.55
N GLU A 56 21.67 -15.65 -2.82
CA GLU A 56 20.77 -15.51 -1.67
C GLU A 56 21.36 -14.56 -0.61
N ALA A 57 20.50 -13.79 0.03
CA ALA A 57 20.88 -12.95 1.16
C ALA A 57 21.32 -13.82 2.35
N PRO A 58 22.18 -13.31 3.25
CA PRO A 58 22.59 -14.03 4.45
C PRO A 58 21.40 -14.57 5.25
N SER A 59 21.54 -15.74 5.86
CA SER A 59 20.46 -16.45 6.55
C SER A 59 19.72 -15.57 7.56
N LYS A 60 20.45 -14.77 8.35
CA LYS A 60 19.84 -13.84 9.33
C LYS A 60 18.98 -12.75 8.67
N VAL A 61 19.42 -12.22 7.53
CA VAL A 61 18.64 -11.21 6.76
C VAL A 61 17.37 -11.84 6.20
N SER A 62 17.51 -13.04 5.63
CA SER A 62 16.38 -13.81 5.07
C SER A 62 15.35 -14.19 6.15
N GLU A 63 15.81 -14.59 7.34
CA GLU A 63 14.96 -14.91 8.50
C GLU A 63 14.15 -13.68 8.93
N VAL A 64 14.83 -12.54 9.13
CA VAL A 64 14.15 -11.28 9.52
C VAL A 64 13.15 -10.85 8.46
N ALA A 65 13.53 -10.86 7.18
CA ALA A 65 12.65 -10.47 6.08
C ALA A 65 11.42 -11.37 5.98
N LYS A 66 11.58 -12.69 6.15
CA LYS A 66 10.46 -13.65 6.14
C LYS A 66 9.45 -13.40 7.27
N GLY A 67 9.93 -12.97 8.43
CA GLY A 67 9.10 -12.71 9.61
C GLY A 67 8.39 -11.33 9.59
N LEU A 68 8.68 -10.45 8.61
CA LEU A 68 7.96 -9.19 8.47
C LEU A 68 6.50 -9.44 8.03
N ILE A 69 5.59 -8.78 8.71
CA ILE A 69 4.14 -8.94 8.52
C ILE A 69 3.59 -7.69 7.85
N TYR A 70 2.60 -7.90 7.00
CA TYR A 70 1.83 -6.84 6.35
C TYR A 70 0.35 -7.06 6.64
N ARG A 71 -0.42 -5.99 6.62
CA ARG A 71 -1.86 -6.02 6.61
C ARG A 71 -2.37 -5.78 5.21
N ASP A 72 -3.37 -6.52 4.85
CA ASP A 72 -4.09 -6.36 3.60
C ASP A 72 -5.31 -5.48 3.83
N PHE A 73 -5.88 -4.94 2.77
CA PHE A 73 -7.16 -4.30 2.89
C PHE A 73 -7.98 -4.45 1.60
N LEU A 74 -9.28 -4.39 1.77
CA LEU A 74 -10.24 -4.48 0.70
C LEU A 74 -11.05 -3.19 0.67
N THR A 75 -11.25 -2.63 -0.52
CA THR A 75 -12.11 -1.48 -0.72
C THR A 75 -13.29 -1.88 -1.60
N VAL A 76 -14.50 -1.58 -1.12
CA VAL A 76 -15.70 -1.56 -1.96
C VAL A 76 -15.93 -0.12 -2.38
N GLY A 77 -15.77 0.16 -3.67
CA GLY A 77 -16.10 1.45 -4.26
C GLY A 77 -17.58 1.50 -4.64
N LEU A 78 -18.27 2.59 -4.28
CA LEU A 78 -19.67 2.83 -4.66
C LEU A 78 -19.80 4.18 -5.34
N LEU A 79 -20.29 4.19 -6.58
CA LEU A 79 -20.69 5.39 -7.28
C LEU A 79 -22.15 5.68 -6.99
N LEU A 80 -22.43 6.85 -6.42
CA LEU A 80 -23.73 7.21 -5.90
C LEU A 80 -24.25 8.47 -6.56
N LYS A 81 -25.57 8.55 -6.77
CA LYS A 81 -26.25 9.79 -7.17
C LYS A 81 -26.15 10.86 -6.07
N LYS A 82 -26.24 10.44 -4.81
CA LYS A 82 -26.13 11.33 -3.64
C LYS A 82 -25.86 10.52 -2.37
N LEU A 83 -25.44 11.21 -1.32
CA LEU A 83 -25.40 10.67 0.05
C LEU A 83 -26.74 10.98 0.75
N HIS A 84 -27.10 10.13 1.71
CA HIS A 84 -28.29 10.28 2.53
C HIS A 84 -27.89 10.43 4.01
N VAL A 85 -27.37 11.62 4.35
CA VAL A 85 -26.93 11.90 5.71
C VAL A 85 -27.92 12.84 6.38
N GLU A 86 -28.57 12.37 7.43
CA GLU A 86 -29.51 13.17 8.21
C GLU A 86 -28.80 13.79 9.43
N GLU A 87 -28.81 15.11 9.50
CA GLU A 87 -28.48 15.84 10.72
C GLU A 87 -29.78 16.21 11.44
N LYS A 88 -29.92 15.90 12.76
CA LYS A 88 -31.12 16.19 13.54
C LYS A 88 -31.58 17.64 13.33
N GLY A 89 -32.79 17.80 12.79
CA GLY A 89 -33.42 19.10 12.55
C GLY A 89 -33.02 19.81 11.24
N LYS A 90 -32.23 19.16 10.37
CA LYS A 90 -31.90 19.69 9.04
C LYS A 90 -32.34 18.73 7.94
N LYS A 91 -32.44 19.25 6.70
CA LYS A 91 -32.68 18.40 5.53
C LYS A 91 -31.46 17.46 5.30
N PRO A 92 -31.71 16.25 4.76
CA PRO A 92 -30.61 15.36 4.39
C PRO A 92 -29.53 16.08 3.59
N GLN A 93 -28.27 15.88 3.98
CA GLN A 93 -27.15 16.50 3.28
C GLN A 93 -26.75 15.60 2.11
N ALA A 94 -26.83 16.13 0.89
CA ALA A 94 -26.36 15.45 -0.31
C ALA A 94 -24.80 15.39 -0.39
N LYS A 95 -24.12 16.19 0.42
CA LYS A 95 -22.65 16.28 0.45
C LYS A 95 -22.16 16.36 1.90
N VAL A 96 -21.15 15.55 2.19
CA VAL A 96 -20.44 15.53 3.47
C VAL A 96 -19.07 16.15 3.22
N PRO A 97 -18.59 17.10 4.06
CA PRO A 97 -17.33 17.80 3.84
C PRO A 97 -16.08 16.97 4.20
N ASP A 98 -16.26 15.85 4.91
CA ASP A 98 -15.17 15.03 5.39
C ASP A 98 -14.54 14.22 4.26
N ASN A 99 -13.22 14.11 4.26
CA ASN A 99 -12.48 13.25 3.33
C ASN A 99 -12.52 11.79 3.80
N TRP A 100 -12.45 11.62 5.12
CA TRP A 100 -12.36 10.34 5.82
C TRP A 100 -13.29 10.29 7.01
N ILE A 101 -13.99 9.17 7.17
CA ILE A 101 -14.88 8.92 8.31
C ILE A 101 -14.52 7.54 8.88
N TYR A 102 -14.14 7.49 10.15
CA TYR A 102 -13.97 6.22 10.86
C TYR A 102 -15.31 5.72 11.37
N VAL A 103 -15.60 4.45 11.08
CA VAL A 103 -16.83 3.80 11.52
C VAL A 103 -16.53 2.95 12.75
N GLN A 104 -17.16 3.29 13.87
CA GLN A 104 -17.00 2.58 15.15
C GLN A 104 -18.29 1.87 15.58
N ASP A 105 -19.24 1.68 14.66
CA ASP A 105 -20.48 0.94 14.90
C ASP A 105 -20.18 -0.56 14.96
N ARG A 106 -20.72 -1.23 16.00
CA ARG A 106 -20.52 -2.68 16.20
C ARG A 106 -21.36 -3.54 15.27
N GLY A 107 -22.33 -2.96 14.60
CA GLY A 107 -23.25 -3.66 13.69
C GLY A 107 -22.71 -3.82 12.27
N VAL A 108 -21.58 -3.20 11.93
CA VAL A 108 -20.97 -3.21 10.59
C VAL A 108 -19.52 -3.62 10.67
N LYS A 109 -18.97 -4.14 9.56
CA LYS A 109 -17.56 -4.54 9.43
C LYS A 109 -16.71 -3.47 8.74
N VAL A 110 -17.31 -2.53 8.04
CA VAL A 110 -16.60 -1.40 7.44
C VAL A 110 -15.87 -0.60 8.53
N GLY A 111 -14.57 -0.37 8.34
CA GLY A 111 -13.78 0.37 9.31
C GLY A 111 -13.63 1.86 8.98
N ARG A 112 -13.68 2.19 7.69
CA ARG A 112 -13.48 3.56 7.20
C ARG A 112 -14.26 3.81 5.92
N ILE A 113 -14.76 5.05 5.77
CA ILE A 113 -15.38 5.53 4.53
C ILE A 113 -14.52 6.67 3.99
N GLN A 114 -14.16 6.60 2.72
CA GLN A 114 -13.54 7.71 1.99
C GLN A 114 -14.57 8.38 1.08
N ILE A 115 -14.51 9.71 0.97
CA ILE A 115 -15.30 10.48 0.02
C ILE A 115 -14.33 11.09 -0.98
N PHE A 116 -14.15 10.40 -2.12
CA PHE A 116 -13.13 10.74 -3.10
C PHE A 116 -13.35 12.11 -3.75
N ASN A 117 -14.58 12.57 -3.87
CA ASN A 117 -14.90 13.91 -4.36
C ASN A 117 -14.20 15.04 -3.58
N ASN A 118 -13.93 14.82 -2.30
CA ASN A 118 -13.30 15.81 -1.42
C ASN A 118 -11.77 15.81 -1.51
N TRP A 119 -11.18 14.69 -1.96
CA TRP A 119 -9.74 14.59 -2.18
C TRP A 119 -9.31 15.36 -3.43
N SER A 120 -10.03 15.19 -4.54
CA SER A 120 -9.72 15.88 -5.78
C SER A 120 -10.95 15.99 -6.68
N PRO A 121 -11.09 17.11 -7.43
CA PRO A 121 -12.14 17.26 -8.42
C PRO A 121 -12.07 16.24 -9.57
N TYR A 122 -10.92 15.61 -9.76
CA TYR A 122 -10.66 14.65 -10.84
C TYR A 122 -10.91 13.19 -10.44
N MET A 123 -11.31 12.93 -9.20
CA MET A 123 -11.60 11.58 -8.70
C MET A 123 -12.96 11.05 -9.12
N VAL A 124 -13.82 11.89 -9.71
CA VAL A 124 -15.15 11.53 -10.23
C VAL A 124 -15.41 12.28 -11.53
N ASP A 125 -16.09 11.65 -12.46
CA ASP A 125 -16.38 12.21 -13.78
C ASP A 125 -17.23 13.48 -13.70
N ASP A 126 -18.40 13.41 -13.07
CA ASP A 126 -19.29 14.57 -12.87
C ASP A 126 -19.62 14.78 -11.37
N ARG A 127 -18.90 15.72 -10.74
CA ARG A 127 -19.09 16.07 -9.31
C ARG A 127 -20.48 16.64 -8.98
N LYS A 128 -21.28 17.03 -9.97
CA LYS A 128 -22.64 17.54 -9.74
C LYS A 128 -23.65 16.40 -9.69
N LYS A 129 -23.35 15.31 -10.39
CA LYS A 129 -24.24 14.17 -10.53
C LYS A 129 -23.90 13.03 -9.59
N HIS A 130 -22.59 12.82 -9.30
CA HIS A 130 -22.14 11.64 -8.60
C HIS A 130 -21.29 11.96 -7.37
N THR A 131 -21.39 11.10 -6.40
CA THR A 131 -20.49 10.99 -5.26
C THR A 131 -19.82 9.62 -5.31
N TRP A 132 -18.49 9.59 -5.30
CA TRP A 132 -17.70 8.37 -5.28
C TRP A 132 -17.17 8.14 -3.87
N ILE A 133 -17.54 7.01 -3.26
CA ILE A 133 -17.07 6.64 -1.93
C ILE A 133 -16.32 5.31 -1.95
N GLY A 134 -15.38 5.14 -1.03
CA GLY A 134 -14.66 3.90 -0.79
C GLY A 134 -14.94 3.39 0.62
N LEU A 135 -15.38 2.14 0.72
CA LEU A 135 -15.62 1.45 1.97
C LEU A 135 -14.42 0.55 2.25
N GLU A 136 -13.67 0.84 3.30
CA GLU A 136 -12.46 0.10 3.63
C GLU A 136 -12.71 -0.94 4.70
N TYR A 137 -12.34 -2.18 4.37
CA TYR A 137 -12.36 -3.34 5.26
C TYR A 137 -10.93 -3.76 5.55
N PHE A 138 -10.56 -3.83 6.82
CA PHE A 138 -9.27 -4.34 7.26
C PHE A 138 -9.34 -5.86 7.32
N VAL A 139 -8.55 -6.51 6.49
CA VAL A 139 -8.60 -7.94 6.24
C VAL A 139 -7.20 -8.52 6.17
N ASP A 140 -7.09 -9.83 6.24
CA ASP A 140 -5.88 -10.56 5.91
C ASP A 140 -6.14 -11.44 4.68
N GLU A 141 -5.13 -11.62 3.81
CA GLU A 141 -5.22 -12.44 2.61
C GLU A 141 -5.67 -13.85 2.95
N GLY A 142 -6.81 -14.28 2.39
CA GLY A 142 -7.40 -15.59 2.61
C GLY A 142 -8.49 -15.66 3.69
N ASP A 143 -8.80 -14.57 4.39
CA ASP A 143 -9.91 -14.56 5.33
C ASP A 143 -11.29 -14.56 4.62
N GLU A 144 -12.38 -14.63 5.41
CA GLU A 144 -13.76 -14.70 4.91
C GLU A 144 -14.12 -13.51 4.00
N LEU A 145 -13.75 -12.29 4.39
CA LEU A 145 -14.08 -11.09 3.60
C LEU A 145 -13.19 -11.01 2.35
N TRP A 146 -11.91 -11.39 2.48
CA TRP A 146 -10.99 -11.38 1.36
C TRP A 146 -11.40 -12.32 0.24
N THR A 147 -11.90 -13.51 0.60
CA THR A 147 -12.28 -14.57 -0.36
C THR A 147 -13.71 -14.45 -0.86
N LYS A 148 -14.50 -13.56 -0.26
CA LYS A 148 -15.92 -13.35 -0.64
C LYS A 148 -16.01 -12.88 -2.11
N PRO A 149 -16.98 -13.39 -2.90
CA PRO A 149 -17.24 -12.88 -4.25
C PRO A 149 -17.50 -11.37 -4.26
N ASP A 150 -17.11 -10.70 -5.35
CA ASP A 150 -17.22 -9.24 -5.45
C ASP A 150 -18.68 -8.76 -5.31
N GLU A 151 -19.62 -9.47 -5.91
CA GLU A 151 -21.05 -9.17 -5.82
C GLU A 151 -21.57 -9.22 -4.36
N ASP A 152 -21.10 -10.22 -3.59
CA ASP A 152 -21.47 -10.37 -2.18
C ASP A 152 -20.83 -9.29 -1.30
N MET A 153 -19.59 -8.87 -1.63
CA MET A 153 -18.93 -7.76 -0.95
C MET A 153 -19.61 -6.42 -1.23
N ILE A 154 -20.04 -6.19 -2.47
CA ILE A 154 -20.80 -5.00 -2.84
C ILE A 154 -22.13 -4.99 -2.10
N ALA A 155 -22.87 -6.11 -2.13
CA ALA A 155 -24.15 -6.24 -1.42
C ALA A 155 -24.00 -5.99 0.09
N GLN A 156 -22.93 -6.51 0.71
CA GLN A 156 -22.61 -6.25 2.11
C GLN A 156 -22.34 -4.76 2.34
N GLY A 157 -21.49 -4.14 1.53
CA GLY A 157 -21.15 -2.72 1.66
C GLY A 157 -22.38 -1.82 1.55
N VAL A 158 -23.25 -2.09 0.58
CA VAL A 158 -24.51 -1.36 0.41
C VAL A 158 -25.43 -1.55 1.64
N ALA A 159 -25.56 -2.77 2.14
CA ALA A 159 -26.38 -3.07 3.31
C ALA A 159 -25.87 -2.38 4.57
N GLU A 160 -24.53 -2.38 4.81
CA GLU A 160 -23.91 -1.70 5.94
C GLU A 160 -24.09 -0.18 5.86
N MET A 161 -23.91 0.41 4.67
CA MET A 161 -24.12 1.85 4.48
C MET A 161 -25.59 2.27 4.67
N LYS A 162 -26.53 1.44 4.24
CA LYS A 162 -27.96 1.64 4.53
C LYS A 162 -28.23 1.55 6.02
N GLN A 163 -27.68 0.55 6.69
CA GLN A 163 -27.88 0.33 8.12
C GLN A 163 -27.46 1.54 8.96
N ILE A 164 -26.33 2.16 8.63
CA ILE A 164 -25.86 3.36 9.33
C ILE A 164 -26.49 4.67 8.81
N GLY A 165 -27.42 4.57 7.85
CA GLY A 165 -28.14 5.73 7.32
C GLY A 165 -27.31 6.63 6.39
N PHE A 166 -26.25 6.11 5.78
CA PHE A 166 -25.32 6.89 4.96
C PHE A 166 -25.73 6.98 3.49
N ILE A 167 -26.39 5.93 2.97
CA ILE A 167 -26.90 5.86 1.60
C ILE A 167 -28.31 5.28 1.55
N ASP A 168 -29.03 5.57 0.46
CA ASP A 168 -30.14 4.75 -0.02
C ASP A 168 -29.60 3.80 -1.11
N PRO A 169 -29.87 2.48 -1.04
CA PRO A 169 -29.45 1.54 -2.08
C PRO A 169 -29.90 1.89 -3.50
N GLU A 170 -31.03 2.61 -3.65
CA GLU A 170 -31.54 3.06 -4.96
C GLU A 170 -30.68 4.16 -5.59
N ASP A 171 -29.80 4.80 -4.81
CA ASP A 171 -28.88 5.81 -5.28
C ASP A 171 -27.53 5.24 -5.76
N VAL A 172 -27.31 3.92 -5.69
CA VAL A 172 -26.10 3.25 -6.19
C VAL A 172 -26.21 3.08 -7.70
N ASP A 173 -25.33 3.72 -8.45
CA ASP A 173 -25.28 3.62 -9.92
C ASP A 173 -24.26 2.58 -10.41
N ASP A 174 -23.12 2.45 -9.70
CA ASP A 174 -22.06 1.51 -10.07
C ASP A 174 -21.23 1.14 -8.84
N ALA A 175 -20.52 0.01 -8.90
CA ALA A 175 -19.69 -0.47 -7.82
C ALA A 175 -18.50 -1.31 -8.31
N CYS A 176 -17.44 -1.35 -7.50
CA CYS A 176 -16.30 -2.24 -7.73
C CYS A 176 -15.69 -2.73 -6.41
N VAL A 177 -14.92 -3.81 -6.48
CA VAL A 177 -14.13 -4.31 -5.35
C VAL A 177 -12.65 -4.32 -5.71
N LEU A 178 -11.83 -3.76 -4.84
CA LEU A 178 -10.38 -3.76 -4.97
C LEU A 178 -9.75 -4.44 -3.77
N ARG A 179 -8.96 -5.49 -4.01
CA ARG A 179 -8.17 -6.16 -2.99
C ARG A 179 -6.72 -5.71 -3.08
N MET A 180 -6.21 -5.14 -2.00
CA MET A 180 -4.87 -4.59 -1.93
C MET A 180 -4.02 -5.43 -0.97
N PRO A 181 -3.30 -6.43 -1.49
CA PRO A 181 -2.40 -7.22 -0.66
C PRO A 181 -1.21 -6.38 -0.21
N LYS A 182 -0.77 -6.60 1.04
CA LYS A 182 0.39 -5.95 1.64
C LYS A 182 0.32 -4.42 1.63
N ALA A 183 -0.87 -3.89 1.90
CA ALA A 183 -1.13 -2.45 1.87
C ALA A 183 -0.42 -1.70 3.01
N TYR A 184 -0.31 -2.32 4.18
CA TYR A 184 0.28 -1.71 5.37
C TYR A 184 1.38 -2.58 5.98
N PRO A 185 2.62 -2.07 6.14
CA PRO A 185 3.63 -2.70 6.99
C PRO A 185 3.14 -2.75 8.44
N ALA A 186 3.26 -3.89 9.07
CA ALA A 186 2.90 -4.06 10.49
C ALA A 186 4.14 -3.98 11.37
N TYR A 187 4.04 -3.29 12.50
CA TYR A 187 5.16 -3.05 13.42
C TYR A 187 5.24 -4.11 14.52
N PHE A 188 5.11 -5.37 14.12
CA PHE A 188 5.26 -6.53 14.97
C PHE A 188 5.92 -7.69 14.19
N GLY A 189 6.02 -8.88 14.79
CA GLY A 189 6.80 -9.97 14.22
C GLY A 189 8.29 -9.69 14.40
N THR A 190 9.06 -9.71 13.32
CA THR A 190 10.51 -9.42 13.32
C THR A 190 10.84 -7.94 13.06
N TYR A 191 9.86 -7.06 13.16
CA TYR A 191 10.04 -5.63 12.89
C TYR A 191 11.10 -4.97 13.78
N ASP A 192 11.23 -5.41 15.03
CA ASP A 192 12.26 -4.97 15.99
C ASP A 192 13.69 -5.21 15.47
N GLN A 193 13.86 -6.11 14.51
CA GLN A 193 15.13 -6.44 13.86
C GLN A 193 15.27 -5.85 12.44
N LEU A 194 14.41 -4.93 12.03
CA LEU A 194 14.43 -4.34 10.68
C LEU A 194 15.79 -3.73 10.31
N GLU A 195 16.55 -3.25 11.30
CA GLU A 195 17.90 -2.71 11.13
C GLU A 195 18.87 -3.72 10.49
N VAL A 196 18.63 -5.02 10.64
CA VAL A 196 19.46 -6.07 9.99
C VAL A 196 19.32 -5.97 8.46
N ILE A 197 18.09 -5.74 7.99
CA ILE A 197 17.81 -5.57 6.55
C ILE A 197 18.35 -4.24 6.07
N GLU A 198 18.14 -3.16 6.83
CA GLU A 198 18.66 -1.82 6.51
C GLU A 198 20.17 -1.88 6.29
N ARG A 199 20.94 -2.40 7.25
CA ARG A 199 22.40 -2.53 7.15
C ARG A 199 22.83 -3.35 5.94
N TYR A 200 22.18 -4.48 5.70
CA TYR A 200 22.50 -5.32 4.54
C TYR A 200 22.26 -4.60 3.22
N THR A 201 21.14 -3.90 3.08
CA THR A 201 20.80 -3.20 1.84
C THR A 201 21.67 -1.94 1.61
N LEU A 202 22.21 -1.33 2.66
CA LEU A 202 23.17 -0.24 2.58
C LEU A 202 24.57 -0.66 2.09
N GLU A 203 24.86 -1.98 2.02
CA GLU A 203 26.11 -2.48 1.43
C GLU A 203 26.10 -2.42 -0.12
N PHE A 204 24.94 -2.18 -0.71
CA PHE A 204 24.82 -2.08 -2.16
C PHE A 204 25.00 -0.64 -2.64
N SER A 205 25.82 -0.47 -3.69
CA SER A 205 26.09 0.86 -4.25
C SER A 205 24.92 1.46 -5.04
N ASN A 206 24.05 0.61 -5.59
CA ASN A 206 23.03 1.01 -6.56
C ASN A 206 21.63 0.45 -6.25
N LEU A 207 21.40 -0.07 -5.04
CA LEU A 207 20.10 -0.53 -4.57
C LEU A 207 19.48 0.50 -3.64
N PHE A 208 18.29 1.00 -3.97
CA PHE A 208 17.56 1.99 -3.22
C PHE A 208 16.21 1.44 -2.79
N LEU A 209 16.01 1.22 -1.49
CA LEU A 209 14.71 0.89 -0.94
C LEU A 209 13.95 2.19 -0.68
N ILE A 210 12.80 2.33 -1.33
CA ILE A 210 11.99 3.55 -1.26
C ILE A 210 10.51 3.24 -1.05
N GLY A 211 9.80 4.19 -0.51
CA GLY A 211 8.36 4.09 -0.29
C GLY A 211 7.97 3.14 0.84
N ARG A 212 6.67 3.05 1.07
CA ARG A 212 6.07 2.35 2.21
C ARG A 212 6.51 0.88 2.30
N ASN A 213 6.33 0.13 1.25
CA ASN A 213 6.58 -1.32 1.26
C ASN A 213 8.06 -1.67 1.06
N GLY A 214 8.79 -0.88 0.27
CA GLY A 214 10.23 -1.07 0.07
C GLY A 214 11.02 -0.89 1.35
N MET A 215 10.60 0.02 2.22
CA MET A 215 11.25 0.31 3.50
C MET A 215 10.60 -0.38 4.70
N HIS A 216 9.48 -1.07 4.50
CA HIS A 216 8.63 -1.60 5.57
C HIS A 216 8.32 -0.56 6.66
N ARG A 217 7.97 0.66 6.23
CA ARG A 217 7.61 1.78 7.11
C ARG A 217 6.27 2.35 6.70
N TYR A 218 5.41 2.61 7.69
CA TYR A 218 4.16 3.33 7.43
C TYR A 218 4.51 4.76 7.05
N ASN A 219 4.20 5.13 5.83
CA ASN A 219 4.39 6.48 5.33
C ASN A 219 3.26 6.86 4.36
N ASN A 220 3.07 8.14 4.17
CA ASN A 220 2.13 8.69 3.22
C ASN A 220 2.81 8.91 1.85
N GLN A 221 2.05 9.38 0.88
CA GLN A 221 2.52 9.58 -0.48
C GLN A 221 3.68 10.56 -0.58
N ASP A 222 3.65 11.65 0.20
CA ASP A 222 4.70 12.65 0.31
C ASP A 222 6.05 12.05 0.74
N HIS A 223 6.05 11.23 1.77
CA HIS A 223 7.26 10.53 2.23
C HIS A 223 7.78 9.55 1.16
N SER A 224 6.87 8.82 0.49
CA SER A 224 7.27 7.91 -0.60
C SER A 224 7.94 8.67 -1.76
N MET A 225 7.42 9.85 -2.11
CA MET A 225 8.01 10.72 -3.12
C MET A 225 9.36 11.27 -2.65
N LEU A 226 9.44 11.73 -1.40
CA LEU A 226 10.68 12.29 -0.84
C LEU A 226 11.80 11.26 -0.78
N THR A 227 11.52 10.00 -0.43
CA THR A 227 12.54 8.94 -0.45
C THR A 227 13.11 8.72 -1.85
N ALA A 228 12.27 8.78 -2.89
CA ALA A 228 12.72 8.66 -4.27
C ALA A 228 13.56 9.89 -4.71
N MET A 229 13.14 11.09 -4.37
CA MET A 229 13.87 12.32 -4.65
C MET A 229 15.24 12.32 -3.97
N THR A 230 15.30 11.97 -2.68
CA THR A 230 16.56 11.84 -1.93
C THR A 230 17.52 10.82 -2.57
N ALA A 231 16.97 9.69 -3.05
CA ALA A 231 17.80 8.69 -3.74
C ALA A 231 18.39 9.24 -5.05
N VAL A 232 17.59 9.96 -5.83
CA VAL A 232 18.07 10.59 -7.08
C VAL A 232 19.11 11.70 -6.79
N ASP A 233 18.89 12.52 -5.76
CA ASP A 233 19.81 13.55 -5.34
C ASP A 233 21.16 12.94 -4.89
N ASN A 234 21.13 11.82 -4.16
CA ASN A 234 22.35 11.08 -3.80
C ASN A 234 23.11 10.62 -5.04
N ILE A 235 22.44 10.06 -6.04
CA ILE A 235 23.05 9.63 -7.30
C ILE A 235 23.71 10.82 -8.00
N ALA A 236 22.98 11.92 -8.15
CA ALA A 236 23.44 13.13 -8.83
C ALA A 236 24.65 13.78 -8.12
N ALA A 237 24.71 13.69 -6.80
CA ALA A 237 25.80 14.21 -5.97
C ALA A 237 26.96 13.19 -5.78
N GLY A 238 26.85 11.97 -6.29
CA GLY A 238 27.84 10.91 -6.08
C GLY A 238 27.93 10.41 -4.64
N ILE A 239 26.85 10.55 -3.87
CA ILE A 239 26.78 10.10 -2.48
C ILE A 239 26.53 8.60 -2.46
N THR A 240 27.45 7.84 -1.87
CA THR A 240 27.39 6.37 -1.79
C THR A 240 26.73 5.86 -0.52
N ASN A 241 26.59 6.70 0.51
CA ASN A 241 25.88 6.34 1.74
C ASN A 241 24.41 6.73 1.64
N HIS A 242 23.54 5.73 1.54
CA HIS A 242 22.10 5.92 1.34
C HIS A 242 21.30 6.01 2.66
N LYS A 243 21.97 6.20 3.80
CA LYS A 243 21.32 6.24 5.13
C LYS A 243 20.28 7.35 5.26
N ASN A 244 20.51 8.50 4.63
CA ASN A 244 19.60 9.64 4.62
C ASN A 244 18.23 9.31 4.01
N ILE A 245 18.11 8.29 3.14
CA ILE A 245 16.83 7.81 2.62
C ILE A 245 16.03 7.16 3.75
N TRP A 246 16.71 6.39 4.62
CA TRP A 246 16.10 5.75 5.78
C TRP A 246 15.74 6.74 6.90
N GLU A 247 16.29 7.94 6.88
CA GLU A 247 15.97 9.03 7.80
C GLU A 247 14.73 9.81 7.38
N VAL A 248 14.28 9.70 6.13
CA VAL A 248 12.98 10.21 5.70
C VAL A 248 11.89 9.43 6.42
N ASN A 249 11.04 10.14 7.18
CA ASN A 249 10.03 9.52 8.04
C ASN A 249 10.66 8.57 9.10
N ALA A 250 11.47 9.16 9.97
CA ALA A 250 12.16 8.44 11.05
C ALA A 250 11.23 8.01 12.21
N GLU A 251 9.93 8.28 12.14
CA GLU A 251 8.97 7.86 13.14
C GLU A 251 8.91 6.32 13.18
N ARG A 252 9.43 5.77 14.26
CA ARG A 252 9.49 4.30 14.50
C ARG A 252 8.24 3.78 15.20
N GLU A 253 7.35 4.66 15.65
CA GLU A 253 6.14 4.36 16.38
C GLU A 253 4.92 4.80 15.58
N TYR A 254 3.96 3.91 15.48
CA TYR A 254 2.66 4.22 14.92
C TYR A 254 1.78 4.80 16.03
N HIS A 255 1.45 6.08 15.93
CA HIS A 255 0.71 6.80 16.97
C HIS A 255 -0.80 6.51 17.03
N GLU A 256 -1.32 5.56 16.29
CA GLU A 256 -2.69 5.07 16.51
C GLU A 256 -2.71 4.13 17.73
N GLU A 257 -2.89 4.69 18.90
CA GLU A 257 -3.20 3.90 20.08
C GLU A 257 -4.54 3.18 19.88
N LYS A 258 -4.54 1.86 20.06
CA LYS A 258 -5.77 1.11 20.28
C LYS A 258 -6.35 1.59 21.61
N LYS A 259 -7.33 2.50 21.56
CA LYS A 259 -8.22 2.78 22.69
C LYS A 259 -9.29 1.71 22.80
#